data_89c6f4d92a6911f115fd24d55a4c8b3a
#
_entry.id   89c6f4d92a6911f115fd24d55a4c8b3a
#
_cell.length_a   1.000
_cell.length_b   1.000
_cell.length_c   1.000
_cell.angle_alpha   90.00
_cell.angle_beta   90.00
_cell.angle_gamma   90.00
#
_symmetry.space_group_name_H-M   'P 1'
#
loop_
_entity.id
_entity.type
_entity.pdbx_description
1 polymer ?
#
loop_
_entity_poly.entity_id
_entity_poly.type
_entity_poly.pdbx_seq_one_letter_code
_entity_poly.pdbx_strand_id
1 'polypeptide(L)'
;NEIYVVNAFNAPNTMREIGRLREIAFRTAGGGTGKEVDIDQYDTMEEPCQQLIVWNPEADEIIGGYRFILGKDIRFNEKGQPIIASAHLFKFSDKFIKNYLPYTLELGRSFVRVEYQSSQAGAKSIYALDNLWDGLGALTVKHPTIKYFFGKVTMYPSFGSKGRDLILYFLKKHFWNKEKLITPIVPLKPKYNLTLLERLFPNKAIKDNYKILNQAVRALGQNIPPLVNAYMNLSSTMQVFGTAINDEFGYVEETGILIKIADIYQEKRDRHIETYVDSLKNDLQFERFGL
;
A
#
# COMPACT_ATOMS: atom_id res chain seq x y z
N ASN A 1 -10.25 -16.93 7.87
CA ASN A 1 -8.88 -16.43 7.99
C ASN A 1 -8.73 -15.60 9.26
N GLU A 2 -7.53 -15.57 9.82
CA GLU A 2 -7.17 -14.84 11.02
C GLU A 2 -6.16 -13.75 10.68
N ILE A 3 -6.15 -12.68 11.49
CA ILE A 3 -5.23 -11.55 11.27
C ILE A 3 -4.33 -11.41 12.50
N TYR A 4 -3.01 -11.44 12.27
CA TYR A 4 -2.01 -11.30 13.32
C TYR A 4 -1.11 -10.10 13.06
N VAL A 5 -0.57 -9.55 14.15
CA VAL A 5 0.51 -8.56 14.11
C VAL A 5 1.72 -9.13 14.83
N VAL A 6 2.81 -9.26 14.10
CA VAL A 6 4.07 -9.82 14.59
C VAL A 6 5.27 -8.94 14.19
N ASN A 7 6.44 -9.20 14.79
CA ASN A 7 7.71 -8.59 14.39
C ASN A 7 8.87 -9.57 14.55
N ALA A 8 10.08 -9.16 14.18
CA ALA A 8 11.26 -9.99 14.22
C ALA A 8 11.63 -10.49 15.63
N PHE A 9 11.22 -9.79 16.70
CA PHE A 9 11.57 -10.15 18.06
C PHE A 9 10.55 -11.08 18.72
N ASN A 10 9.26 -10.88 18.47
CA ASN A 10 8.22 -11.71 19.08
C ASN A 10 7.91 -12.98 18.28
N ALA A 11 8.23 -13.01 16.97
CA ALA A 11 7.97 -14.15 16.09
C ALA A 11 9.08 -14.32 15.02
N PRO A 12 10.34 -14.61 15.39
CA PRO A 12 11.48 -14.63 14.46
C PRO A 12 11.33 -15.64 13.32
N ASN A 13 10.78 -16.81 13.58
CA ASN A 13 10.56 -17.83 12.54
C ASN A 13 9.46 -17.38 11.55
N THR A 14 8.37 -16.81 12.07
CA THR A 14 7.31 -16.23 11.23
C THR A 14 7.86 -15.07 10.40
N MET A 15 8.72 -14.23 10.97
CA MET A 15 9.37 -13.14 10.22
C MET A 15 10.22 -13.66 9.06
N ARG A 16 10.98 -14.75 9.28
CA ARG A 16 11.76 -15.38 8.21
C ARG A 16 10.86 -15.91 7.08
N GLU A 17 9.74 -16.56 7.43
CA GLU A 17 8.76 -17.03 6.44
C GLU A 17 8.09 -15.86 5.68
N ILE A 18 7.73 -14.78 6.36
CA ILE A 18 7.25 -13.55 5.73
C ILE A 18 8.27 -13.04 4.71
N GLY A 19 9.55 -12.97 5.08
CA GLY A 19 10.64 -12.54 4.19
C GLY A 19 10.79 -13.44 2.96
N ARG A 20 10.66 -14.75 3.13
CA ARG A 20 10.69 -15.72 2.03
C ARG A 20 9.52 -15.54 1.07
N LEU A 21 8.31 -15.43 1.60
CA LEU A 21 7.08 -15.22 0.80
C LEU A 21 7.09 -13.88 0.06
N ARG A 22 7.57 -12.82 0.70
CA ARG A 22 7.79 -11.51 0.07
C ARG A 22 8.72 -11.61 -1.13
N GLU A 23 9.90 -12.20 -0.95
CA GLU A 23 10.88 -12.31 -2.02
C GLU A 23 10.32 -13.11 -3.20
N ILE A 24 9.62 -14.23 -2.96
CA ILE A 24 8.98 -15.02 -4.00
C ILE A 24 7.91 -14.17 -4.73
N ALA A 25 7.01 -13.52 -4.00
CA ALA A 25 5.93 -12.74 -4.58
C ALA A 25 6.44 -11.56 -5.42
N PHE A 26 7.41 -10.82 -4.90
CA PHE A 26 7.97 -9.65 -5.58
C PHE A 26 8.83 -10.04 -6.78
N ARG A 27 9.66 -11.09 -6.66
CA ARG A 27 10.48 -11.57 -7.76
C ARG A 27 9.63 -12.12 -8.92
N THR A 28 8.56 -12.83 -8.62
CA THR A 28 7.60 -13.31 -9.61
C THR A 28 6.95 -12.15 -10.37
N ALA A 29 6.74 -11.01 -9.72
CA ALA A 29 6.20 -9.81 -10.34
C ALA A 29 7.26 -8.98 -11.11
N GLY A 30 8.54 -9.28 -10.97
CA GLY A 30 9.65 -8.58 -11.65
C GLY A 30 10.38 -7.55 -10.78
N GLY A 31 10.23 -7.64 -9.46
CA GLY A 31 10.95 -6.86 -8.45
C GLY A 31 11.74 -7.76 -7.50
N GLY A 32 11.79 -7.37 -6.23
CA GLY A 32 12.44 -8.13 -5.17
C GLY A 32 13.89 -7.69 -4.92
N THR A 33 14.46 -8.24 -3.86
CA THR A 33 15.81 -7.89 -3.40
C THR A 33 16.90 -8.76 -4.03
N GLY A 34 16.53 -9.88 -4.66
CA GLY A 34 17.46 -10.90 -5.17
C GLY A 34 18.06 -11.81 -4.08
N LYS A 35 17.64 -11.65 -2.81
CA LYS A 35 18.10 -12.44 -1.67
C LYS A 35 17.21 -13.67 -1.44
N GLU A 36 17.62 -14.54 -0.56
CA GLU A 36 16.81 -15.69 -0.13
C GLU A 36 15.53 -15.24 0.59
N VAL A 37 15.63 -14.19 1.39
CA VAL A 37 14.53 -13.58 2.15
C VAL A 37 14.58 -12.06 2.05
N ASP A 38 13.43 -11.42 1.85
CA ASP A 38 13.27 -9.95 1.89
C ASP A 38 13.07 -9.51 3.34
N ILE A 39 14.21 -9.43 4.06
CA ILE A 39 14.31 -8.85 5.40
C ILE A 39 15.36 -7.75 5.33
N ASP A 40 15.03 -6.56 5.81
CA ASP A 40 15.91 -5.40 5.81
C ASP A 40 16.10 -4.82 7.23
N GLN A 41 16.88 -3.74 7.34
CA GLN A 41 17.14 -3.08 8.61
C GLN A 41 15.88 -2.59 9.33
N TYR A 42 14.81 -2.23 8.59
CA TYR A 42 13.55 -1.76 9.17
C TYR A 42 12.76 -2.91 9.81
N ASP A 43 13.00 -4.14 9.42
CA ASP A 43 12.41 -5.33 10.03
C ASP A 43 13.14 -5.75 11.32
N THR A 44 14.42 -5.34 11.50
CA THR A 44 15.32 -5.86 12.57
C THR A 44 15.90 -4.78 13.48
N MET A 45 15.66 -3.49 13.22
CA MET A 45 16.10 -2.40 14.11
C MET A 45 15.47 -2.51 15.50
N GLU A 46 15.99 -1.79 16.49
CA GLU A 46 15.58 -1.86 17.90
C GLU A 46 14.06 -1.64 18.10
N GLU A 47 13.45 -0.72 17.34
CA GLU A 47 12.00 -0.56 17.22
C GLU A 47 11.58 -0.98 15.81
N PRO A 48 11.35 -2.29 15.55
CA PRO A 48 11.15 -2.80 14.23
C PRO A 48 9.76 -2.46 13.69
N CYS A 49 9.66 -2.36 12.37
CA CYS A 49 8.38 -2.37 11.72
C CYS A 49 7.57 -3.60 12.10
N GLN A 50 6.28 -3.43 12.24
CA GLN A 50 5.34 -4.51 12.49
C GLN A 50 4.91 -5.16 11.16
N GLN A 51 4.52 -6.42 11.25
CA GLN A 51 4.00 -7.20 10.14
C GLN A 51 2.55 -7.56 10.44
N LEU A 52 1.61 -7.02 9.67
CA LEU A 52 0.25 -7.52 9.62
C LEU A 52 0.22 -8.68 8.66
N ILE A 53 -0.24 -9.85 9.11
CA ILE A 53 -0.37 -11.03 8.27
C ILE A 53 -1.80 -11.57 8.31
N VAL A 54 -2.22 -12.12 7.18
CA VAL A 54 -3.44 -12.92 7.06
C VAL A 54 -3.03 -14.38 7.06
N TRP A 55 -3.55 -15.12 8.02
CA TRP A 55 -3.31 -16.52 8.27
C TRP A 55 -4.52 -17.36 7.90
N ASN A 56 -4.29 -18.45 7.21
CA ASN A 56 -5.30 -19.47 6.94
C ASN A 56 -5.07 -20.68 7.87
N PRO A 57 -5.88 -20.85 8.93
CA PRO A 57 -5.70 -21.94 9.89
C PRO A 57 -6.00 -23.31 9.32
N GLU A 58 -6.84 -23.42 8.28
CA GLU A 58 -7.17 -24.69 7.66
C GLU A 58 -6.02 -25.25 6.81
N ALA A 59 -5.28 -24.34 6.16
CA ALA A 59 -4.15 -24.71 5.31
C ALA A 59 -2.80 -24.55 6.01
N ASP A 60 -2.76 -24.03 7.24
CA ASP A 60 -1.57 -23.75 8.03
C ASP A 60 -0.57 -22.85 7.29
N GLU A 61 -1.06 -21.74 6.68
CA GLU A 61 -0.24 -20.89 5.83
C GLU A 61 -0.56 -19.39 5.89
N ILE A 62 0.48 -18.56 5.65
CA ILE A 62 0.32 -17.12 5.46
C ILE A 62 -0.18 -16.86 4.04
N ILE A 63 -1.32 -16.18 3.91
CA ILE A 63 -1.92 -15.78 2.62
C ILE A 63 -1.24 -14.51 2.07
N GLY A 64 -0.93 -13.55 2.95
CA GLY A 64 -0.35 -12.28 2.58
C GLY A 64 -0.10 -11.40 3.79
N GLY A 65 0.40 -10.18 3.54
CA GLY A 65 0.68 -9.26 4.62
C GLY A 65 1.07 -7.86 4.18
N TYR A 66 1.20 -7.00 5.19
CA TYR A 66 1.74 -5.66 5.10
C TYR A 66 2.81 -5.45 6.16
N ARG A 67 3.88 -4.76 5.80
CA ARG A 67 4.76 -4.12 6.78
C ARG A 67 4.20 -2.76 7.13
N PHE A 68 4.22 -2.39 8.41
CA PHE A 68 3.80 -1.06 8.83
C PHE A 68 4.58 -0.53 10.02
N ILE A 69 4.59 0.80 10.18
CA ILE A 69 5.06 1.50 11.38
C ILE A 69 4.14 2.68 11.67
N LEU A 70 3.87 2.91 12.95
CA LEU A 70 3.12 4.09 13.40
C LEU A 70 4.02 5.31 13.33
N GLY A 71 3.52 6.41 12.77
CA GLY A 71 4.29 7.65 12.62
C GLY A 71 4.84 8.21 13.93
N LYS A 72 4.14 7.98 15.05
CA LYS A 72 4.60 8.35 16.40
C LYS A 72 5.81 7.55 16.88
N ASP A 73 6.05 6.36 16.33
CA ASP A 73 7.13 5.45 16.71
C ASP A 73 8.33 5.56 15.75
N ILE A 74 8.23 6.42 14.73
CA ILE A 74 9.31 6.65 13.77
C ILE A 74 10.42 7.47 14.42
N ARG A 75 11.64 6.94 14.38
CA ARG A 75 12.86 7.64 14.77
C ARG A 75 13.36 8.55 13.63
N PHE A 76 14.19 9.52 13.99
CA PHE A 76 14.79 10.46 13.06
C PHE A 76 16.30 10.35 13.10
N ASN A 77 16.93 10.51 11.94
CA ASN A 77 18.38 10.60 11.85
C ASN A 77 18.88 12.00 12.27
N GLU A 78 20.20 12.16 12.33
CA GLU A 78 20.86 13.44 12.71
C GLU A 78 20.46 14.64 11.83
N LYS A 79 19.99 14.38 10.60
CA LYS A 79 19.51 15.40 9.66
C LYS A 79 18.01 15.70 9.79
N GLY A 80 17.34 15.12 10.80
CA GLY A 80 15.91 15.31 11.03
C GLY A 80 15.02 14.62 9.99
N GLN A 81 15.54 13.64 9.23
CA GLN A 81 14.75 12.85 8.30
C GLN A 81 14.26 11.55 8.97
N PRO A 82 13.04 11.11 8.68
CA PRO A 82 12.49 9.89 9.29
C PRO A 82 13.26 8.64 8.84
N ILE A 83 13.49 7.72 9.77
CA ILE A 83 14.12 6.42 9.49
C ILE A 83 13.04 5.42 9.11
N ILE A 84 12.63 5.46 7.84
CA ILE A 84 11.61 4.57 7.25
C ILE A 84 12.04 4.13 5.86
N ALA A 85 11.47 3.02 5.40
CA ALA A 85 11.82 2.43 4.11
C ALA A 85 11.53 3.32 2.89
N SER A 86 10.61 4.26 2.99
CA SER A 86 10.32 5.20 1.91
C SER A 86 11.30 6.39 1.84
N ALA A 87 12.12 6.61 2.88
CA ALA A 87 13.02 7.78 2.96
C ALA A 87 14.23 7.71 2.00
N HIS A 88 14.58 6.53 1.47
CA HIS A 88 15.61 6.43 0.43
C HIS A 88 15.10 6.88 -0.95
N LEU A 89 13.79 6.88 -1.17
CA LEU A 89 13.16 7.29 -2.43
C LEU A 89 12.56 8.69 -2.38
N PHE A 90 12.13 9.13 -1.20
CA PHE A 90 11.38 10.38 -1.04
C PHE A 90 11.98 11.27 0.05
N LYS A 91 11.97 12.57 -0.24
CA LYS A 91 12.26 13.63 0.73
C LYS A 91 10.96 14.13 1.34
N PHE A 92 10.92 14.24 2.66
CA PHE A 92 9.78 14.74 3.44
C PHE A 92 9.99 16.19 3.83
N SER A 93 8.95 17.02 3.63
CA SER A 93 8.99 18.41 4.09
C SER A 93 8.80 18.49 5.60
N ASP A 94 9.29 19.57 6.23
CA ASP A 94 9.05 19.87 7.65
C ASP A 94 7.56 19.89 7.97
N LYS A 95 6.73 20.40 7.04
CA LYS A 95 5.27 20.42 7.20
C LYS A 95 4.71 19.01 7.30
N PHE A 96 5.17 18.08 6.47
CA PHE A 96 4.74 16.68 6.54
C PHE A 96 5.20 16.05 7.85
N ILE A 97 6.48 16.20 8.19
CA ILE A 97 7.08 15.62 9.40
C ILE A 97 6.35 16.08 10.66
N LYS A 98 6.02 17.39 10.76
CA LYS A 98 5.38 17.95 11.96
C LYS A 98 3.88 17.71 12.04
N ASN A 99 3.16 17.83 10.90
CA ASN A 99 1.69 17.93 10.91
C ASN A 99 0.98 16.67 10.42
N TYR A 100 1.67 15.77 9.71
CA TYR A 100 1.08 14.56 9.12
C TYR A 100 1.68 13.30 9.71
N LEU A 101 3.02 13.20 9.72
CA LEU A 101 3.72 11.97 10.08
C LEU A 101 3.31 11.40 11.45
N PRO A 102 3.15 12.17 12.54
CA PRO A 102 2.75 11.62 13.84
C PRO A 102 1.38 10.90 13.83
N TYR A 103 0.52 11.26 12.89
CA TYR A 103 -0.83 10.71 12.72
C TYR A 103 -0.92 9.74 11.54
N THR A 104 0.20 9.27 11.04
CA THR A 104 0.28 8.44 9.84
C THR A 104 0.63 7.01 10.20
N LEU A 105 0.01 6.05 9.51
CA LEU A 105 0.46 4.68 9.42
C LEU A 105 1.24 4.54 8.10
N GLU A 106 2.56 4.36 8.18
CA GLU A 106 3.38 4.06 7.00
C GLU A 106 3.24 2.59 6.65
N LEU A 107 2.90 2.32 5.39
CA LEU A 107 2.64 0.99 4.84
C LEU A 107 3.66 0.64 3.77
N GLY A 108 4.15 -0.57 3.82
CA GLY A 108 5.08 -1.09 2.81
C GLY A 108 5.01 -2.60 2.67
N ARG A 109 5.78 -3.13 1.74
CA ARG A 109 5.93 -4.59 1.56
C ARG A 109 4.58 -5.33 1.50
N SER A 110 3.57 -4.72 0.86
CA SER A 110 2.30 -5.40 0.59
C SER A 110 2.52 -6.59 -0.32
N PHE A 111 2.16 -7.77 0.12
CA PHE A 111 2.26 -8.98 -0.69
C PHE A 111 1.03 -9.88 -0.48
N VAL A 112 0.72 -10.63 -1.52
CA VAL A 112 -0.15 -11.79 -1.49
C VAL A 112 0.67 -12.95 -2.01
N ARG A 113 0.58 -14.10 -1.38
CA ARG A 113 1.24 -15.33 -1.81
C ARG A 113 0.86 -15.66 -3.25
N VAL A 114 1.82 -16.13 -4.07
CA VAL A 114 1.65 -16.28 -5.52
C VAL A 114 0.47 -17.19 -5.88
N GLU A 115 0.25 -18.23 -5.11
CA GLU A 115 -0.84 -19.18 -5.30
C GLU A 115 -2.24 -18.56 -5.15
N TYR A 116 -2.32 -17.42 -4.44
CA TYR A 116 -3.55 -16.65 -4.24
C TYR A 116 -3.68 -15.45 -5.18
N GLN A 117 -2.71 -15.20 -6.08
CA GLN A 117 -2.75 -14.06 -7.02
C GLN A 117 -3.41 -14.40 -8.36
N SER A 118 -3.46 -15.67 -8.73
CA SER A 118 -3.91 -16.08 -10.06
C SER A 118 -5.44 -16.04 -10.19
N SER A 119 -5.93 -15.79 -11.42
CA SER A 119 -7.35 -15.95 -11.76
C SER A 119 -7.84 -17.41 -11.58
N GLN A 120 -6.91 -18.37 -11.58
CA GLN A 120 -7.19 -19.78 -11.30
C GLN A 120 -7.48 -20.03 -9.81
N ALA A 121 -7.03 -19.16 -8.92
CA ALA A 121 -7.36 -19.21 -7.50
C ALA A 121 -8.84 -18.85 -7.22
N GLY A 122 -9.58 -18.36 -8.22
CA GLY A 122 -11.01 -18.05 -8.12
C GLY A 122 -11.33 -17.08 -6.97
N ALA A 123 -12.34 -17.43 -6.18
CA ALA A 123 -12.76 -16.63 -5.02
C ALA A 123 -11.62 -16.40 -4.00
N LYS A 124 -10.67 -17.31 -3.86
CA LYS A 124 -9.54 -17.19 -2.90
C LYS A 124 -8.69 -15.95 -3.16
N SER A 125 -8.47 -15.55 -4.41
CA SER A 125 -7.66 -14.36 -4.72
C SER A 125 -8.34 -13.05 -4.34
N ILE A 126 -9.67 -12.98 -4.45
CA ILE A 126 -10.47 -11.82 -4.05
C ILE A 126 -10.42 -11.67 -2.53
N TYR A 127 -10.61 -12.76 -1.81
CA TYR A 127 -10.59 -12.75 -0.34
C TYR A 127 -9.21 -12.41 0.25
N ALA A 128 -8.10 -12.76 -0.43
CA ALA A 128 -6.77 -12.43 0.07
C ALA A 128 -6.54 -10.92 0.22
N LEU A 129 -6.90 -10.13 -0.79
CA LEU A 129 -6.76 -8.68 -0.74
C LEU A 129 -7.78 -8.05 0.22
N ASP A 130 -9.02 -8.54 0.26
CA ASP A 130 -10.06 -8.07 1.18
C ASP A 130 -9.63 -8.26 2.65
N ASN A 131 -9.14 -9.44 3.03
CA ASN A 131 -8.66 -9.70 4.38
C ASN A 131 -7.49 -8.78 4.79
N LEU A 132 -6.62 -8.41 3.84
CA LEU A 132 -5.57 -7.43 4.10
C LEU A 132 -6.17 -6.04 4.41
N TRP A 133 -7.23 -5.63 3.71
CA TRP A 133 -7.95 -4.40 4.00
C TRP A 133 -8.69 -4.46 5.34
N ASP A 134 -9.26 -5.60 5.72
CA ASP A 134 -9.87 -5.81 7.04
C ASP A 134 -8.83 -5.63 8.15
N GLY A 135 -7.61 -6.14 7.94
CA GLY A 135 -6.50 -5.93 8.85
C GLY A 135 -6.10 -4.46 8.99
N LEU A 136 -6.03 -3.72 7.88
CA LEU A 136 -5.77 -2.28 7.93
C LEU A 136 -6.91 -1.52 8.64
N GLY A 137 -8.16 -1.91 8.42
CA GLY A 137 -9.31 -1.39 9.13
C GLY A 137 -9.21 -1.61 10.64
N ALA A 138 -8.87 -2.82 11.07
CA ALA A 138 -8.66 -3.16 12.48
C ALA A 138 -7.55 -2.31 13.12
N LEU A 139 -6.45 -2.02 12.39
CA LEU A 139 -5.39 -1.14 12.88
C LEU A 139 -5.89 0.29 13.14
N THR A 140 -6.80 0.81 12.32
CA THR A 140 -7.37 2.16 12.55
C THR A 140 -8.22 2.22 13.82
N VAL A 141 -8.92 1.15 14.15
CA VAL A 141 -9.73 1.05 15.38
C VAL A 141 -8.82 0.90 16.59
N LYS A 142 -7.78 0.05 16.52
CA LYS A 142 -6.81 -0.15 17.61
C LYS A 142 -5.96 1.10 17.88
N HIS A 143 -5.73 1.93 16.87
CA HIS A 143 -4.91 3.15 16.95
C HIS A 143 -5.70 4.38 16.50
N PRO A 144 -6.67 4.87 17.29
CA PRO A 144 -7.62 5.92 16.89
C PRO A 144 -6.98 7.29 16.63
N THR A 145 -5.72 7.47 16.98
CA THR A 145 -4.95 8.68 16.66
C THR A 145 -4.48 8.74 15.20
N ILE A 146 -4.51 7.61 14.47
CA ILE A 146 -4.14 7.56 13.06
C ILE A 146 -5.21 8.27 12.22
N LYS A 147 -4.74 9.17 11.36
CA LYS A 147 -5.58 9.94 10.42
C LYS A 147 -5.26 9.65 8.96
N TYR A 148 -4.07 9.11 8.69
CA TYR A 148 -3.54 8.94 7.35
C TYR A 148 -2.90 7.57 7.15
N PHE A 149 -3.10 7.00 5.96
CA PHE A 149 -2.25 5.96 5.42
C PHE A 149 -1.26 6.60 4.45
N PHE A 150 0.02 6.31 4.63
CA PHE A 150 1.08 6.69 3.68
C PHE A 150 1.78 5.43 3.19
N GLY A 151 2.06 5.37 1.90
CA GLY A 151 2.78 4.25 1.32
C GLY A 151 3.16 4.51 -0.13
N LYS A 152 3.57 3.46 -0.80
CA LYS A 152 3.99 3.47 -2.20
C LYS A 152 3.23 2.41 -2.98
N VAL A 153 2.77 2.77 -4.17
CA VAL A 153 2.29 1.80 -5.14
C VAL A 153 3.36 1.52 -6.17
N THR A 154 3.60 0.25 -6.42
CA THR A 154 4.66 -0.23 -7.29
C THR A 154 4.11 -0.57 -8.66
N MET A 155 4.79 -0.09 -9.71
CA MET A 155 4.65 -0.57 -11.07
C MET A 155 5.95 -1.24 -11.50
N TYR A 156 5.83 -2.45 -12.00
CA TYR A 156 6.96 -3.25 -12.43
C TYR A 156 7.38 -2.88 -13.87
N PRO A 157 8.67 -2.96 -14.23
CA PRO A 157 9.14 -2.63 -15.59
C PRO A 157 8.45 -3.43 -16.69
N SER A 158 8.03 -4.66 -16.38
CA SER A 158 7.28 -5.56 -17.27
C SER A 158 5.91 -5.01 -17.70
N PHE A 159 5.34 -4.08 -16.94
CA PHE A 159 4.04 -3.47 -17.26
C PHE A 159 4.06 -2.63 -18.55
N GLY A 160 5.24 -2.15 -18.97
CA GLY A 160 5.40 -1.36 -20.18
C GLY A 160 5.06 0.12 -20.01
N SER A 161 5.84 0.95 -20.69
CA SER A 161 5.84 2.40 -20.48
C SER A 161 4.54 3.09 -20.90
N LYS A 162 3.86 2.61 -21.95
CA LYS A 162 2.63 3.27 -22.45
C LYS A 162 1.48 3.21 -21.43
N GLY A 163 1.19 2.01 -20.90
CA GLY A 163 0.16 1.83 -19.88
C GLY A 163 0.52 2.53 -18.58
N ARG A 164 1.78 2.44 -18.16
CA ARG A 164 2.32 3.18 -17.02
C ARG A 164 2.10 4.69 -17.16
N ASP A 165 2.47 5.27 -18.27
CA ASP A 165 2.37 6.72 -18.49
C ASP A 165 0.93 7.22 -18.49
N LEU A 166 -0.03 6.42 -19.00
CA LEU A 166 -1.47 6.70 -18.87
C LEU A 166 -1.90 6.76 -17.40
N ILE A 167 -1.50 5.78 -16.60
CA ILE A 167 -1.83 5.72 -15.17
C ILE A 167 -1.20 6.90 -14.43
N LEU A 168 0.10 7.19 -14.65
CA LEU A 168 0.78 8.30 -13.98
C LEU A 168 0.19 9.66 -14.34
N TYR A 169 -0.21 9.86 -15.61
CA TYR A 169 -0.89 11.07 -16.00
C TYR A 169 -2.25 11.22 -15.30
N PHE A 170 -3.06 10.15 -15.26
CA PHE A 170 -4.33 10.14 -14.54
C PHE A 170 -4.15 10.47 -13.06
N LEU A 171 -3.19 9.82 -12.39
CA LEU A 171 -2.87 10.09 -10.99
C LEU A 171 -2.46 11.55 -10.78
N LYS A 172 -1.59 12.08 -11.64
CA LYS A 172 -1.17 13.49 -11.59
C LYS A 172 -2.33 14.44 -11.83
N LYS A 173 -3.22 14.14 -12.76
CA LYS A 173 -4.37 14.99 -13.09
C LYS A 173 -5.36 15.13 -11.93
N HIS A 174 -5.63 14.03 -11.21
CA HIS A 174 -6.70 13.96 -10.22
C HIS A 174 -6.25 14.05 -8.78
N PHE A 175 -5.02 13.65 -8.46
CA PHE A 175 -4.57 13.42 -7.09
C PHE A 175 -3.28 14.14 -6.72
N TRP A 176 -2.75 15.01 -7.59
CA TRP A 176 -1.46 15.65 -7.37
C TRP A 176 -1.45 16.54 -6.12
N ASN A 177 -0.51 16.28 -5.20
CA ASN A 177 -0.27 17.17 -4.06
C ASN A 177 0.46 18.44 -4.51
N LYS A 178 -0.22 19.60 -4.38
CA LYS A 178 0.33 20.91 -4.76
C LYS A 178 1.26 21.50 -3.69
N GLU A 179 1.20 20.98 -2.46
CA GLU A 179 1.94 21.53 -1.32
C GLU A 179 3.37 21.00 -1.22
N LYS A 180 3.78 20.08 -2.08
CA LYS A 180 5.09 19.44 -2.06
C LYS A 180 5.45 18.85 -0.68
N LEU A 181 4.47 18.23 -0.04
CA LEU A 181 4.65 17.61 1.28
C LEU A 181 5.73 16.52 1.24
N ILE A 182 5.76 15.76 0.14
CA ILE A 182 6.72 14.70 -0.14
C ILE A 182 7.15 14.83 -1.59
N THR A 183 8.43 14.60 -1.88
CA THR A 183 8.97 14.70 -3.24
C THR A 183 9.93 13.55 -3.54
N PRO A 184 9.88 12.94 -4.73
CA PRO A 184 10.88 11.94 -5.13
C PRO A 184 12.28 12.55 -5.13
N ILE A 185 13.28 11.82 -4.62
CA ILE A 185 14.70 12.23 -4.66
C ILE A 185 15.20 12.16 -6.11
N VAL A 186 14.91 11.04 -6.79
CA VAL A 186 15.19 10.84 -8.21
C VAL A 186 13.86 10.60 -8.93
N PRO A 187 13.21 11.66 -9.44
CA PRO A 187 11.88 11.52 -10.03
C PRO A 187 11.93 10.80 -11.38
N LEU A 188 11.03 9.86 -11.58
CA LEU A 188 10.74 9.30 -12.90
C LEU A 188 10.20 10.41 -13.81
N LYS A 189 10.74 10.49 -15.03
CA LYS A 189 10.29 11.42 -16.07
C LYS A 189 9.51 10.64 -17.14
N PRO A 190 8.18 10.55 -17.05
CA PRO A 190 7.38 9.88 -18.07
C PRO A 190 7.56 10.56 -19.45
N LYS A 191 7.58 9.76 -20.52
CA LYS A 191 7.71 10.25 -21.90
C LYS A 191 6.34 10.21 -22.59
N TYR A 192 5.46 11.17 -22.28
CA TYR A 192 4.16 11.24 -22.90
C TYR A 192 3.90 12.58 -23.61
N ASN A 193 3.07 12.54 -24.63
CA ASN A 193 2.56 13.73 -25.28
C ASN A 193 1.41 14.32 -24.45
N LEU A 194 1.68 15.43 -23.75
CA LEU A 194 0.70 16.10 -22.90
C LEU A 194 -0.59 16.45 -23.65
N THR A 195 -0.49 17.04 -24.85
CA THR A 195 -1.65 17.44 -25.65
C THR A 195 -2.54 16.24 -25.99
N LEU A 196 -1.93 15.09 -26.28
CA LEU A 196 -2.68 13.87 -26.56
C LEU A 196 -3.42 13.38 -25.32
N LEU A 197 -2.76 13.40 -24.14
CA LEU A 197 -3.36 12.93 -22.89
C LEU A 197 -4.44 13.90 -22.37
N GLU A 198 -4.27 15.20 -22.57
CA GLU A 198 -5.31 16.19 -22.24
C GLU A 198 -6.58 15.97 -23.07
N ARG A 199 -6.43 15.62 -24.35
CA ARG A 199 -7.57 15.26 -25.22
C ARG A 199 -8.18 13.92 -24.82
N LEU A 200 -7.38 12.95 -24.44
CA LEU A 200 -7.85 11.62 -24.01
C LEU A 200 -8.65 11.69 -22.71
N PHE A 201 -8.28 12.57 -21.79
CA PHE A 201 -8.96 12.75 -20.49
C PHE A 201 -9.63 14.13 -20.38
N PRO A 202 -10.69 14.42 -21.17
CA PRO A 202 -11.31 15.75 -21.24
C PRO A 202 -12.15 16.05 -19.98
N ASN A 203 -12.72 15.04 -19.35
CA ASN A 203 -13.64 15.19 -18.23
C ASN A 203 -12.93 15.65 -16.96
N LYS A 204 -13.61 16.41 -16.13
CA LYS A 204 -13.13 16.81 -14.81
C LYS A 204 -13.43 15.76 -13.75
N ALA A 205 -14.49 14.98 -13.90
CA ALA A 205 -14.89 13.95 -12.95
C ALA A 205 -13.93 12.74 -12.97
N ILE A 206 -13.51 12.32 -11.77
CA ILE A 206 -12.59 11.17 -11.60
C ILE A 206 -13.18 9.90 -12.21
N LYS A 207 -14.47 9.63 -11.93
CA LYS A 207 -15.17 8.41 -12.40
C LYS A 207 -15.19 8.28 -13.93
N ASP A 208 -15.40 9.39 -14.64
CA ASP A 208 -15.46 9.37 -16.11
C ASP A 208 -14.08 9.16 -16.71
N ASN A 209 -13.08 9.89 -16.22
CA ASN A 209 -11.72 9.71 -16.66
C ASN A 209 -11.15 8.32 -16.27
N TYR A 210 -11.61 7.73 -15.16
CA TYR A 210 -11.23 6.37 -14.78
C TYR A 210 -11.76 5.32 -15.78
N LYS A 211 -13.00 5.48 -16.30
CA LYS A 211 -13.52 4.59 -17.37
C LYS A 211 -12.64 4.68 -18.61
N ILE A 212 -12.27 5.91 -19.02
CA ILE A 212 -11.39 6.15 -20.17
C ILE A 212 -10.00 5.50 -19.93
N LEU A 213 -9.42 5.69 -18.74
CA LEU A 213 -8.15 5.08 -18.37
C LEU A 213 -8.20 3.55 -18.50
N ASN A 214 -9.23 2.93 -17.94
CA ASN A 214 -9.40 1.48 -17.95
C ASN A 214 -9.52 0.95 -19.39
N GLN A 215 -10.29 1.61 -20.23
CA GLN A 215 -10.41 1.25 -21.66
C GLN A 215 -9.08 1.42 -22.40
N ALA A 216 -8.37 2.53 -22.18
CA ALA A 216 -7.10 2.79 -22.84
C ALA A 216 -6.00 1.79 -22.43
N VAL A 217 -5.91 1.43 -21.15
CA VAL A 217 -4.97 0.42 -20.65
C VAL A 217 -5.32 -0.97 -21.21
N ARG A 218 -6.60 -1.33 -21.24
CA ARG A 218 -7.06 -2.60 -21.84
C ARG A 218 -6.78 -2.68 -23.34
N ALA A 219 -6.90 -1.58 -24.07
CA ALA A 219 -6.55 -1.52 -25.49
C ALA A 219 -5.06 -1.79 -25.76
N LEU A 220 -4.19 -1.64 -24.75
CA LEU A 220 -2.78 -2.04 -24.79
C LEU A 220 -2.55 -3.52 -24.41
N GLY A 221 -3.61 -4.30 -24.20
CA GLY A 221 -3.53 -5.69 -23.73
C GLY A 221 -3.17 -5.83 -22.26
N GLN A 222 -3.36 -4.79 -21.45
CA GLN A 222 -2.97 -4.72 -20.04
C GLN A 222 -4.17 -4.46 -19.14
N ASN A 223 -4.01 -4.70 -17.84
CA ASN A 223 -4.96 -4.26 -16.82
C ASN A 223 -4.25 -3.33 -15.84
N ILE A 224 -4.97 -2.36 -15.28
CA ILE A 224 -4.43 -1.54 -14.20
C ILE A 224 -4.02 -2.47 -13.05
N PRO A 225 -2.78 -2.35 -12.51
CA PRO A 225 -2.32 -3.21 -11.43
C PRO A 225 -3.31 -3.21 -10.25
N PRO A 226 -3.65 -4.38 -9.66
CA PRO A 226 -4.73 -4.50 -8.68
C PRO A 226 -4.61 -3.54 -7.50
N LEU A 227 -3.41 -3.37 -6.95
CA LEU A 227 -3.17 -2.48 -5.81
C LEU A 227 -3.33 -1.00 -6.20
N VAL A 228 -2.81 -0.60 -7.37
CA VAL A 228 -2.98 0.76 -7.91
C VAL A 228 -4.48 1.05 -8.11
N ASN A 229 -5.20 0.07 -8.68
CA ASN A 229 -6.63 0.16 -8.89
C ASN A 229 -7.41 0.30 -7.57
N ALA A 230 -7.05 -0.49 -6.56
CA ALA A 230 -7.67 -0.44 -5.23
C ALA A 230 -7.54 0.95 -4.60
N TYR A 231 -6.34 1.52 -4.61
CA TYR A 231 -6.09 2.85 -4.04
C TYR A 231 -6.80 3.98 -4.80
N MET A 232 -6.84 3.96 -6.14
CA MET A 232 -7.58 4.96 -6.93
C MET A 232 -9.08 4.96 -6.64
N ASN A 233 -9.61 3.83 -6.18
CA ASN A 233 -11.04 3.65 -5.86
C ASN A 233 -11.32 3.67 -4.34
N LEU A 234 -10.38 4.13 -3.52
CA LEU A 234 -10.53 4.17 -2.07
C LEU A 234 -11.05 5.52 -1.57
N SER A 235 -10.56 6.61 -2.17
CA SER A 235 -10.91 7.98 -1.75
C SER A 235 -10.72 8.96 -2.91
N SER A 236 -11.62 9.94 -3.03
CA SER A 236 -11.48 11.04 -3.99
C SER A 236 -10.45 12.09 -3.58
N THR A 237 -10.02 12.10 -2.32
CA THR A 237 -9.05 13.04 -1.75
C THR A 237 -7.66 12.43 -1.55
N MET A 238 -7.42 11.24 -2.10
CA MET A 238 -6.08 10.66 -2.16
C MET A 238 -5.08 11.68 -2.71
N GLN A 239 -3.86 11.69 -2.18
CA GLN A 239 -2.80 12.57 -2.66
C GLN A 239 -1.65 11.75 -3.22
N VAL A 240 -1.10 12.21 -4.35
CA VAL A 240 0.03 11.60 -5.05
C VAL A 240 1.21 12.55 -5.08
N PHE A 241 2.41 12.06 -4.79
CA PHE A 241 3.63 12.85 -4.63
C PHE A 241 4.65 12.71 -5.77
N GLY A 242 4.35 11.91 -6.78
CA GLY A 242 5.25 11.56 -7.86
C GLY A 242 5.84 10.17 -7.71
N THR A 243 6.64 9.79 -8.69
CA THR A 243 7.18 8.44 -8.84
C THR A 243 8.70 8.49 -8.82
N ALA A 244 9.32 7.58 -8.05
CA ALA A 244 10.76 7.35 -8.01
C ALA A 244 11.09 5.96 -8.57
N ILE A 245 12.32 5.77 -9.03
CA ILE A 245 12.85 4.46 -9.42
C ILE A 245 13.55 3.87 -8.19
N ASN A 246 13.20 2.65 -7.84
CA ASN A 246 13.82 1.89 -6.76
C ASN A 246 14.84 0.91 -7.34
N ASP A 247 16.09 1.32 -7.37
CA ASP A 247 17.23 0.53 -7.89
C ASP A 247 17.62 -0.63 -6.94
N GLU A 248 17.30 -0.52 -5.66
CA GLU A 248 17.54 -1.58 -4.67
C GLU A 248 16.49 -2.70 -4.70
N PHE A 249 15.44 -2.55 -5.53
CA PHE A 249 14.30 -3.47 -5.57
C PHE A 249 13.90 -3.88 -7.00
N GLY A 250 14.88 -4.10 -7.87
CA GLY A 250 14.64 -4.52 -9.26
C GLY A 250 14.21 -3.38 -10.19
N TYR A 251 14.63 -2.15 -9.90
CA TYR A 251 14.32 -0.96 -10.71
C TYR A 251 12.82 -0.71 -10.89
N VAL A 252 12.02 -1.11 -9.92
CA VAL A 252 10.58 -0.85 -9.95
C VAL A 252 10.29 0.64 -9.79
N GLU A 253 9.14 1.06 -10.30
CA GLU A 253 8.68 2.44 -10.27
C GLU A 253 7.67 2.61 -9.13
N GLU A 254 8.03 3.41 -8.12
CA GLU A 254 7.23 3.57 -6.91
C GLU A 254 6.63 4.97 -6.81
N THR A 255 5.31 5.04 -6.78
CA THR A 255 4.55 6.28 -6.63
C THR A 255 4.11 6.46 -5.18
N GLY A 256 4.54 7.54 -4.54
CA GLY A 256 4.12 7.89 -3.18
C GLY A 256 2.67 8.34 -3.11
N ILE A 257 1.90 7.80 -2.17
CA ILE A 257 0.48 8.12 -1.96
C ILE A 257 0.18 8.37 -0.49
N LEU A 258 -0.77 9.27 -0.23
CA LEU A 258 -1.34 9.54 1.09
C LEU A 258 -2.86 9.50 1.03
N ILE A 259 -3.48 8.79 1.95
CA ILE A 259 -4.93 8.67 2.06
C ILE A 259 -5.36 9.15 3.43
N LYS A 260 -6.28 10.10 3.46
CA LYS A 260 -6.95 10.52 4.70
C LYS A 260 -8.06 9.53 5.01
N ILE A 261 -7.97 8.86 6.15
CA ILE A 261 -8.88 7.76 6.54
C ILE A 261 -10.33 8.24 6.63
N ALA A 262 -10.56 9.44 7.14
CA ALA A 262 -11.91 10.02 7.23
C ALA A 262 -12.59 10.24 5.87
N ASP A 263 -11.82 10.32 4.79
CA ASP A 263 -12.31 10.58 3.44
C ASP A 263 -12.42 9.30 2.59
N ILE A 264 -12.15 8.13 3.19
CA ILE A 264 -12.39 6.82 2.54
C ILE A 264 -13.90 6.68 2.28
N TYR A 265 -14.26 6.21 1.08
CA TYR A 265 -15.66 6.02 0.69
C TYR A 265 -16.41 5.16 1.70
N GLN A 266 -17.66 5.54 2.02
CA GLN A 266 -18.46 4.92 3.06
C GLN A 266 -18.59 3.41 2.87
N GLU A 267 -18.87 2.94 1.66
CA GLU A 267 -18.95 1.51 1.34
C GLU A 267 -17.70 0.71 1.72
N LYS A 268 -16.52 1.34 1.65
CA LYS A 268 -15.23 0.72 2.03
C LYS A 268 -15.01 0.75 3.54
N ARG A 269 -15.44 1.83 4.19
CA ARG A 269 -15.40 1.94 5.65
C ARG A 269 -16.34 0.93 6.29
N ASP A 270 -17.57 0.83 5.81
CA ASP A 270 -18.57 -0.12 6.30
C ASP A 270 -18.03 -1.56 6.19
N ARG A 271 -17.42 -1.89 5.06
CA ARG A 271 -16.89 -3.22 4.81
C ARG A 271 -15.67 -3.57 5.68
N HIS A 272 -14.70 -2.68 5.83
CA HIS A 272 -13.38 -3.02 6.38
C HIS A 272 -13.11 -2.44 7.77
N ILE A 273 -13.90 -1.46 8.24
CA ILE A 273 -13.72 -0.82 9.55
C ILE A 273 -14.89 -1.15 10.47
N GLU A 274 -16.13 -0.85 10.04
CA GLU A 274 -17.31 -1.02 10.89
C GLU A 274 -17.58 -2.50 11.21
N THR A 275 -17.30 -3.41 10.28
CA THR A 275 -17.39 -4.86 10.54
C THR A 275 -16.52 -5.29 11.72
N TYR A 276 -15.32 -4.73 11.86
CA TYR A 276 -14.44 -5.01 12.99
C TYR A 276 -14.96 -4.38 14.29
N VAL A 277 -15.48 -3.15 14.23
CA VAL A 277 -16.10 -2.49 15.39
C VAL A 277 -17.29 -3.29 15.90
N ASP A 278 -18.12 -3.83 15.01
CA ASP A 278 -19.28 -4.63 15.36
C ASP A 278 -18.89 -5.99 15.96
N SER A 279 -17.82 -6.62 15.48
CA SER A 279 -17.29 -7.84 16.09
C SER A 279 -16.85 -7.59 17.54
N LEU A 280 -16.13 -6.50 17.81
CA LEU A 280 -15.71 -6.14 19.16
C LEU A 280 -16.91 -5.88 20.11
N LYS A 281 -17.97 -5.24 19.61
CA LYS A 281 -19.19 -5.03 20.41
C LYS A 281 -19.87 -6.34 20.76
N ASN A 282 -19.91 -7.28 19.83
CA ASN A 282 -20.50 -8.60 20.06
C ASN A 282 -19.67 -9.38 21.08
N ASP A 283 -18.35 -9.40 20.97
CA ASP A 283 -17.46 -10.06 21.95
C ASP A 283 -17.67 -9.50 23.38
N LEU A 284 -17.75 -8.16 23.51
CA LEU A 284 -18.01 -7.51 24.79
C LEU A 284 -19.41 -7.82 25.35
N GLN A 285 -20.42 -8.09 24.50
CA GLN A 285 -21.74 -8.54 24.95
C GLN A 285 -21.69 -9.99 25.48
N PHE A 286 -20.98 -10.88 24.78
CA PHE A 286 -20.79 -12.27 25.22
C PHE A 286 -20.05 -12.34 26.56
N GLU A 287 -18.98 -11.57 26.75
CA GLU A 287 -18.29 -11.48 28.05
C GLU A 287 -19.18 -10.99 29.18
N ARG A 288 -20.14 -10.06 28.94
CA ARG A 288 -21.10 -9.58 29.92
C ARG A 288 -22.11 -10.63 30.31
N PHE A 289 -22.43 -11.59 29.47
CA PHE A 289 -23.40 -12.65 29.74
C PHE A 289 -22.75 -13.94 30.25
N GLY A 290 -21.40 -13.99 30.36
CA GLY A 290 -20.68 -15.16 30.90
C GLY A 290 -20.77 -16.40 30.00
N LEU A 291 -20.97 -16.22 28.69
CA LEU A 291 -21.03 -17.26 27.67
C LEU A 291 -19.74 -17.34 26.92
#